data_f61615fe70b384ff314b28e43695bf25
#
_entry.id   f61615fe70b384ff314b28e43695bf25
#
_cell.length_a   1.000
_cell.length_b   1.000
_cell.length_c   1.000
_cell.angle_alpha   90.00
_cell.angle_beta   90.00
_cell.angle_gamma   90.00
#
_symmetry.space_group_name_H-M   'P 1'
#
loop_
_entity.id
_entity.type
_entity.pdbx_description
1 polymer ?
#
loop_
_entity_poly.entity_id
_entity_poly.type
_entity_poly.pdbx_seq_one_letter_code
_entity_poly.pdbx_strand_id
1 'polypeptide(L)'
;MRSNYKKLGQFIKEVSFKNKDLSVELLLGVSITKQFIPSIANTVGTDMSKYKVVEHHQFAYGPVTSRNGEKISVALLSEEKCIVSSSYTVFEIVDTELLDPEYLMMWFRRSEFDRYARYMSHGTVRELFGWKEMCDVELPVPSIEKQREIVREYNVVNDRIALNEQLTQKLEDTAQAIYKQWFVDFEFPISKEYAESIGKPELEGKPYKSSGGEMKYSEDLERDTPEAWGVVPIKSFAKEMKSGGTPKRDVEEYWNSKDVPWLKTGEVANCVITDAEEYISELGLKESSAKVYPKNTVLMAMYGDGKTKGQVGFLRVEAATNQACCSMQCKNVKDASFLYYYLRFNYQEIVRSAIGGAQENLSKGLIENINILNVDKDLINRLPFDKFIDCSENYVKENIVLKTLREVILQKVSKA
;
A
#
# COMPACT_ATOMS: atom_id res chain seq x y z
N MET A 1 -1.12 -31.38 29.60
CA MET A 1 -0.44 -31.87 28.38
C MET A 1 -1.30 -31.48 27.18
N ARG A 2 -0.68 -30.90 26.12
CA ARG A 2 -1.39 -30.52 24.89
C ARG A 2 -1.56 -31.81 24.04
N SER A 3 -2.64 -32.55 24.28
CA SER A 3 -2.86 -33.91 23.72
C SER A 3 -2.94 -33.98 22.19
N ASN A 4 -3.16 -32.83 21.51
CA ASN A 4 -3.33 -32.77 20.06
C ASN A 4 -2.08 -32.30 19.32
N TYR A 5 -0.96 -31.99 20.04
CA TYR A 5 0.26 -31.55 19.39
C TYR A 5 1.05 -32.76 18.87
N LYS A 6 1.50 -32.66 17.62
CA LYS A 6 2.30 -33.69 16.94
C LYS A 6 3.52 -33.04 16.31
N LYS A 7 4.60 -33.82 16.17
CA LYS A 7 5.79 -33.36 15.47
C LYS A 7 5.52 -33.26 13.96
N LEU A 8 5.89 -32.14 13.37
CA LEU A 8 5.68 -31.85 11.95
C LEU A 8 6.35 -32.86 11.02
N GLY A 9 7.54 -33.38 11.41
CA GLY A 9 8.26 -34.38 10.65
C GLY A 9 7.50 -35.67 10.35
N GLN A 10 6.39 -35.96 11.06
CA GLN A 10 5.51 -37.09 10.74
C GLN A 10 4.65 -36.85 9.49
N PHE A 11 4.51 -35.61 9.05
CA PHE A 11 3.59 -35.19 8.01
C PHE A 11 4.25 -34.63 6.76
N ILE A 12 5.56 -34.31 6.84
CA ILE A 12 6.30 -33.65 5.76
C ILE A 12 7.49 -34.48 5.29
N LYS A 13 7.88 -34.28 4.05
CA LYS A 13 9.11 -34.81 3.47
C LYS A 13 9.84 -33.75 2.66
N GLU A 14 11.17 -33.74 2.72
CA GLU A 14 11.98 -32.90 1.86
C GLU A 14 11.94 -33.41 0.40
N VAL A 15 11.86 -32.46 -0.54
CA VAL A 15 11.94 -32.74 -1.98
C VAL A 15 13.03 -31.88 -2.61
N SER A 16 13.71 -32.43 -3.63
CA SER A 16 14.85 -31.75 -4.25
C SER A 16 14.95 -32.09 -5.73
N PHE A 17 13.98 -31.61 -6.52
CA PHE A 17 14.05 -31.71 -7.97
C PHE A 17 14.79 -30.52 -8.56
N LYS A 18 15.82 -30.78 -9.38
CA LYS A 18 16.60 -29.73 -10.03
C LYS A 18 16.03 -29.44 -11.43
N ASN A 19 16.09 -28.20 -11.85
CA ASN A 19 15.66 -27.73 -13.17
C ASN A 19 16.64 -28.11 -14.30
N LYS A 20 17.02 -29.41 -14.38
CA LYS A 20 18.10 -29.89 -15.25
C LYS A 20 17.88 -29.61 -16.73
N ASP A 21 16.64 -29.68 -17.15
CA ASP A 21 16.19 -29.47 -18.53
C ASP A 21 15.84 -28.01 -18.85
N LEU A 22 15.98 -27.11 -17.85
CA LEU A 22 15.65 -25.69 -17.93
C LEU A 22 14.20 -25.41 -18.38
N SER A 23 13.28 -26.35 -18.13
CA SER A 23 11.88 -26.27 -18.56
C SER A 23 11.07 -25.27 -17.73
N VAL A 24 11.53 -24.86 -16.56
CA VAL A 24 10.86 -23.89 -15.67
C VAL A 24 11.67 -22.61 -15.65
N GLU A 25 11.07 -21.52 -16.14
CA GLU A 25 11.72 -20.21 -16.24
C GLU A 25 11.37 -19.26 -15.09
N LEU A 26 10.19 -19.44 -14.46
CA LEU A 26 9.71 -18.56 -13.38
C LEU A 26 10.61 -18.67 -12.14
N LEU A 27 11.47 -17.67 -11.95
CA LEU A 27 12.35 -17.60 -10.80
C LEU A 27 11.74 -16.76 -9.67
N LEU A 28 11.51 -17.41 -8.54
CA LEU A 28 10.98 -16.76 -7.34
C LEU A 28 11.96 -16.87 -6.16
N GLY A 29 11.79 -15.96 -5.22
CA GLY A 29 12.37 -16.02 -3.88
C GLY A 29 11.27 -16.15 -2.83
N VAL A 30 11.64 -16.38 -1.57
CA VAL A 30 10.71 -16.46 -0.45
C VAL A 30 10.96 -15.29 0.50
N SER A 31 9.93 -14.47 0.72
CA SER A 31 10.01 -13.29 1.57
C SER A 31 9.80 -13.63 3.05
N ILE A 32 10.24 -12.73 3.92
CA ILE A 32 9.92 -12.78 5.36
C ILE A 32 8.45 -12.47 5.66
N THR A 33 7.69 -11.99 4.65
CA THR A 33 6.23 -11.83 4.72
C THR A 33 5.49 -13.11 4.37
N LYS A 34 6.21 -14.24 4.26
CA LYS A 34 5.65 -15.57 4.05
C LYS A 34 4.97 -15.77 2.69
N GLN A 35 5.57 -15.21 1.64
CA GLN A 35 5.07 -15.29 0.26
C GLN A 35 6.20 -15.57 -0.72
N PHE A 36 5.88 -16.22 -1.82
CA PHE A 36 6.74 -16.21 -2.99
C PHE A 36 6.71 -14.83 -3.63
N ILE A 37 7.87 -14.33 -4.02
CA ILE A 37 8.04 -13.01 -4.66
C ILE A 37 9.00 -13.13 -5.83
N PRO A 38 8.93 -12.27 -6.85
CA PRO A 38 9.95 -12.21 -7.89
C PRO A 38 11.35 -12.10 -7.28
N SER A 39 12.28 -12.89 -7.79
CA SER A 39 13.65 -12.88 -7.27
C SER A 39 14.34 -11.57 -7.61
N ILE A 40 14.96 -10.93 -6.63
CA ILE A 40 15.81 -9.74 -6.79
C ILE A 40 17.29 -10.10 -7.04
N ALA A 41 17.62 -11.38 -7.11
CA ALA A 41 18.99 -11.82 -7.31
C ALA A 41 19.48 -11.50 -8.74
N ASN A 42 20.73 -11.05 -8.86
CA ASN A 42 21.36 -10.93 -10.17
C ASN A 42 21.64 -12.35 -10.71
N THR A 43 20.95 -12.69 -11.80
CA THR A 43 21.00 -14.02 -12.41
C THR A 43 21.91 -14.11 -13.64
N VAL A 44 22.58 -13.01 -14.00
CA VAL A 44 23.47 -12.97 -15.17
C VAL A 44 24.64 -13.93 -14.94
N GLY A 45 24.77 -14.93 -15.82
CA GLY A 45 25.80 -15.96 -15.74
C GLY A 45 25.53 -17.06 -14.69
N THR A 46 24.36 -17.10 -14.07
CA THR A 46 24.00 -18.14 -13.10
C THR A 46 23.42 -19.37 -13.80
N ASP A 47 23.94 -20.55 -13.43
CA ASP A 47 23.46 -21.84 -13.94
C ASP A 47 22.14 -22.22 -13.26
N MET A 48 21.03 -21.97 -13.96
CA MET A 48 19.66 -22.27 -13.49
C MET A 48 19.34 -23.76 -13.43
N SER A 49 20.15 -24.63 -14.04
CA SER A 49 19.96 -26.08 -13.98
C SER A 49 20.15 -26.64 -12.57
N LYS A 50 20.83 -25.87 -11.68
CA LYS A 50 21.08 -26.23 -10.28
C LYS A 50 19.98 -25.79 -9.33
N TYR A 51 19.05 -24.92 -9.80
CA TYR A 51 17.95 -24.42 -9.00
C TYR A 51 16.94 -25.54 -8.73
N LYS A 52 16.23 -25.43 -7.63
CA LYS A 52 15.19 -26.39 -7.24
C LYS A 52 13.85 -26.00 -7.83
N VAL A 53 13.16 -26.95 -8.44
CA VAL A 53 11.77 -26.80 -8.87
C VAL A 53 10.87 -26.90 -7.64
N VAL A 54 9.90 -26.01 -7.54
CA VAL A 54 8.81 -26.04 -6.57
C VAL A 54 7.51 -26.21 -7.32
N GLU A 55 6.72 -27.19 -6.95
CA GLU A 55 5.44 -27.48 -7.56
C GLU A 55 4.27 -26.95 -6.71
N HIS A 56 3.09 -26.94 -7.28
CA HIS A 56 1.88 -26.53 -6.57
C HIS A 56 1.71 -27.30 -5.24
N HIS A 57 1.32 -26.62 -4.18
CA HIS A 57 1.20 -27.13 -2.81
C HIS A 57 2.52 -27.57 -2.14
N GLN A 58 3.66 -27.30 -2.74
CA GLN A 58 4.94 -27.46 -2.07
C GLN A 58 5.34 -26.16 -1.33
N PHE A 59 6.14 -26.33 -0.30
CA PHE A 59 6.70 -25.25 0.50
C PHE A 59 8.17 -25.03 0.13
N ALA A 60 8.60 -23.79 0.22
CA ALA A 60 10.03 -23.47 0.24
C ALA A 60 10.34 -22.57 1.45
N TYR A 61 11.48 -22.84 2.13
CA TYR A 61 11.93 -21.95 3.17
C TYR A 61 13.44 -21.71 3.09
N GLY A 62 13.87 -20.53 3.52
CA GLY A 62 15.26 -20.16 3.64
C GLY A 62 15.80 -20.55 5.02
N PRO A 63 16.72 -21.53 5.12
CA PRO A 63 17.23 -21.98 6.42
C PRO A 63 18.10 -20.95 7.13
N VAL A 64 18.66 -19.95 6.41
CA VAL A 64 19.52 -18.91 7.00
C VAL A 64 18.66 -17.84 7.66
N THR A 65 18.68 -17.77 8.98
CA THR A 65 17.86 -16.81 9.76
C THR A 65 18.61 -15.53 10.14
N SER A 66 19.95 -15.57 10.20
CA SER A 66 20.79 -14.45 10.66
C SER A 66 20.65 -13.13 9.88
N ARG A 67 20.10 -13.17 8.66
CA ARG A 67 19.88 -11.98 7.80
C ARG A 67 18.44 -11.47 7.79
N ASN A 68 17.54 -12.20 8.40
CA ASN A 68 16.10 -11.98 8.30
C ASN A 68 15.49 -11.30 9.56
N GLY A 69 16.35 -10.81 10.47
CA GLY A 69 15.92 -10.28 11.77
C GLY A 69 15.28 -11.38 12.61
N GLU A 70 14.06 -11.14 13.07
CA GLU A 70 13.31 -12.08 13.92
C GLU A 70 12.40 -13.04 13.16
N LYS A 71 12.41 -13.01 11.81
CA LYS A 71 11.48 -13.79 10.98
C LYS A 71 12.22 -14.82 10.13
N ILE A 72 11.55 -15.94 9.89
CA ILE A 72 12.00 -16.93 8.91
C ILE A 72 11.20 -16.79 7.62
N SER A 73 11.87 -16.90 6.47
CA SER A 73 11.21 -16.95 5.17
C SER A 73 10.70 -18.37 4.91
N VAL A 74 9.40 -18.54 4.82
CA VAL A 74 8.72 -19.78 4.42
C VAL A 74 7.45 -19.43 3.66
N ALA A 75 7.15 -20.15 2.58
CA ALA A 75 5.92 -19.93 1.81
C ALA A 75 5.42 -21.23 1.19
N LEU A 76 4.10 -21.28 0.98
CA LEU A 76 3.40 -22.31 0.22
C LEU A 76 3.17 -21.80 -1.20
N LEU A 77 3.49 -22.60 -2.21
CA LEU A 77 3.21 -22.27 -3.61
C LEU A 77 1.78 -22.61 -3.95
N SER A 78 0.99 -21.59 -4.27
CA SER A 78 -0.42 -21.69 -4.68
C SER A 78 -0.64 -21.47 -6.17
N GLU A 79 0.41 -21.13 -6.91
CA GLU A 79 0.39 -20.78 -8.33
C GLU A 79 1.10 -21.84 -9.17
N GLU A 80 1.45 -21.49 -10.39
CA GLU A 80 2.21 -22.36 -11.29
C GLU A 80 3.61 -22.67 -10.72
N LYS A 81 4.16 -23.82 -11.16
CA LYS A 81 5.51 -24.25 -10.73
C LYS A 81 6.56 -23.19 -11.04
N CYS A 82 7.49 -23.05 -10.11
CA CYS A 82 8.58 -22.09 -10.19
C CYS A 82 9.92 -22.75 -9.83
N ILE A 83 11.01 -21.99 -10.01
CA ILE A 83 12.32 -22.36 -9.48
C ILE A 83 12.75 -21.43 -8.37
N VAL A 84 13.46 -21.98 -7.39
CA VAL A 84 14.10 -21.22 -6.30
C VAL A 84 15.58 -21.56 -6.25
N SER A 85 16.38 -20.66 -5.65
CA SER A 85 17.80 -20.92 -5.44
C SER A 85 18.04 -22.25 -4.70
N SER A 86 19.12 -22.94 -5.00
CA SER A 86 19.52 -24.19 -4.32
C SER A 86 19.70 -24.03 -2.81
N SER A 87 19.82 -22.80 -2.30
CA SER A 87 19.93 -22.50 -0.87
C SER A 87 18.62 -22.68 -0.08
N TYR A 88 17.46 -22.68 -0.77
CA TYR A 88 16.19 -22.97 -0.13
C TYR A 88 16.00 -24.48 0.09
N THR A 89 15.32 -24.83 1.18
CA THR A 89 14.80 -26.17 1.39
C THR A 89 13.36 -26.22 0.88
N VAL A 90 13.08 -27.20 0.02
CA VAL A 90 11.74 -27.46 -0.51
C VAL A 90 11.18 -28.71 0.13
N PHE A 91 9.92 -28.68 0.53
CA PHE A 91 9.25 -29.83 1.15
C PHE A 91 7.76 -29.85 0.81
N GLU A 92 7.15 -31.00 1.00
CA GLU A 92 5.72 -31.19 0.77
C GLU A 92 5.10 -31.99 1.91
N ILE A 93 3.78 -31.94 2.01
CA ILE A 93 2.99 -32.77 2.93
C ILE A 93 2.84 -34.15 2.29
N VAL A 94 3.05 -35.20 3.11
CA VAL A 94 2.98 -36.60 2.66
C VAL A 94 1.53 -37.01 2.38
N ASP A 95 0.60 -36.57 3.21
CA ASP A 95 -0.83 -36.91 3.11
C ASP A 95 -1.67 -35.67 3.48
N THR A 96 -2.31 -35.08 2.47
CA THR A 96 -3.14 -33.89 2.63
C THR A 96 -4.50 -34.17 3.29
N GLU A 97 -4.87 -35.44 3.47
CA GLU A 97 -6.04 -35.83 4.28
C GLU A 97 -5.72 -35.90 5.78
N LEU A 98 -4.45 -35.83 6.15
CA LEU A 98 -4.02 -35.73 7.54
C LEU A 98 -3.62 -34.31 7.95
N LEU A 99 -2.95 -33.58 7.06
CA LEU A 99 -2.53 -32.20 7.28
C LEU A 99 -2.79 -31.37 6.02
N ASP A 100 -3.61 -30.34 6.15
CA ASP A 100 -3.92 -29.41 5.07
C ASP A 100 -2.75 -28.41 4.84
N PRO A 101 -2.29 -28.18 3.59
CA PRO A 101 -1.18 -27.28 3.30
C PRO A 101 -1.42 -25.83 3.75
N GLU A 102 -2.63 -25.31 3.56
CA GLU A 102 -2.97 -23.94 3.95
C GLU A 102 -3.06 -23.80 5.47
N TYR A 103 -3.57 -24.83 6.16
CA TYR A 103 -3.56 -24.89 7.62
C TYR A 103 -2.13 -24.85 8.17
N LEU A 104 -1.21 -25.64 7.58
CA LEU A 104 0.21 -25.60 7.95
C LEU A 104 0.80 -24.21 7.65
N MET A 105 0.46 -23.60 6.53
CA MET A 105 0.93 -22.24 6.21
C MET A 105 0.41 -21.21 7.22
N MET A 106 -0.81 -21.36 7.73
CA MET A 106 -1.34 -20.51 8.82
C MET A 106 -0.51 -20.66 10.10
N TRP A 107 -0.07 -21.87 10.46
CA TRP A 107 0.85 -22.09 11.57
C TRP A 107 2.15 -21.29 11.39
N PHE A 108 2.75 -21.35 10.19
CA PHE A 108 3.98 -20.65 9.90
C PHE A 108 3.84 -19.11 9.89
N ARG A 109 2.65 -18.58 9.62
CA ARG A 109 2.36 -17.13 9.66
C ARG A 109 2.33 -16.54 11.07
N ARG A 110 2.29 -17.36 12.11
CA ARG A 110 2.23 -16.91 13.49
C ARG A 110 3.58 -16.40 13.98
N SER A 111 3.58 -15.33 14.77
CA SER A 111 4.78 -14.76 15.38
C SER A 111 5.49 -15.75 16.35
N GLU A 112 4.73 -16.67 16.96
CA GLU A 112 5.26 -17.73 17.80
C GLU A 112 6.18 -18.68 17.03
N PHE A 113 5.83 -19.00 15.78
CA PHE A 113 6.68 -19.80 14.93
C PHE A 113 7.98 -19.06 14.56
N ASP A 114 7.92 -17.79 14.27
CA ASP A 114 9.12 -16.98 14.01
C ASP A 114 10.07 -16.98 15.23
N ARG A 115 9.52 -16.77 16.44
CA ARG A 115 10.31 -16.84 17.68
C ARG A 115 10.90 -18.21 17.92
N TYR A 116 10.13 -19.28 17.68
CA TYR A 116 10.60 -20.66 17.78
C TYR A 116 11.74 -20.91 16.78
N ALA A 117 11.55 -20.57 15.52
CA ALA A 117 12.57 -20.76 14.49
C ALA A 117 13.85 -19.98 14.82
N ARG A 118 13.73 -18.76 15.34
CA ARG A 118 14.87 -17.95 15.78
C ARG A 118 15.61 -18.62 16.97
N TYR A 119 14.86 -19.06 17.97
CA TYR A 119 15.43 -19.73 19.15
C TYR A 119 16.15 -21.03 18.80
N MET A 120 15.61 -21.82 17.89
CA MET A 120 16.15 -23.11 17.45
C MET A 120 17.25 -22.97 16.39
N SER A 121 17.53 -21.77 15.88
CA SER A 121 18.60 -21.53 14.93
C SER A 121 19.97 -21.59 15.58
N HIS A 122 20.88 -22.33 15.00
CA HIS A 122 22.23 -22.55 15.53
C HIS A 122 23.32 -22.19 14.52
N GLY A 123 24.49 -21.77 14.99
CA GLY A 123 25.67 -21.48 14.19
C GLY A 123 26.40 -20.22 14.66
N THR A 124 27.72 -20.19 14.49
CA THR A 124 28.59 -19.09 14.95
C THR A 124 28.74 -17.96 13.94
N VAL A 125 28.63 -18.26 12.63
CA VAL A 125 28.79 -17.29 11.54
C VAL A 125 27.46 -17.09 10.76
N ARG A 126 26.71 -18.17 10.63
CA ARG A 126 25.36 -18.18 10.03
C ARG A 126 24.44 -19.02 10.90
N GLU A 127 23.45 -18.41 11.46
CA GLU A 127 22.41 -19.13 12.19
C GLU A 127 21.50 -19.81 11.19
N LEU A 128 21.30 -21.13 11.38
CA LEU A 128 20.52 -21.97 10.49
C LEU A 128 19.40 -22.63 11.27
N PHE A 129 18.19 -22.51 10.74
CA PHE A 129 17.05 -23.34 11.09
C PHE A 129 16.99 -24.51 10.10
N GLY A 130 17.57 -25.64 10.49
CA GLY A 130 17.76 -26.80 9.61
C GLY A 130 16.48 -27.62 9.43
N TRP A 131 16.61 -28.66 8.59
CA TRP A 131 15.50 -29.59 8.32
C TRP A 131 15.09 -30.38 9.56
N LYS A 132 16.04 -30.75 10.41
CA LYS A 132 15.75 -31.45 11.67
C LYS A 132 14.90 -30.58 12.60
N GLU A 133 15.27 -29.31 12.77
CA GLU A 133 14.57 -28.35 13.58
C GLU A 133 13.15 -28.09 13.03
N MET A 134 12.98 -28.09 11.70
CA MET A 134 11.67 -28.02 11.06
C MET A 134 10.81 -29.26 11.37
N CYS A 135 11.41 -30.45 11.31
CA CYS A 135 10.73 -31.71 11.65
C CYS A 135 10.34 -31.81 13.15
N ASP A 136 11.10 -31.18 14.02
CA ASP A 136 10.85 -31.13 15.46
C ASP A 136 9.82 -30.08 15.89
N VAL A 137 9.31 -29.25 14.97
CA VAL A 137 8.20 -28.31 15.25
C VAL A 137 6.98 -29.12 15.73
N GLU A 138 6.42 -28.71 16.86
CA GLU A 138 5.18 -29.27 17.38
C GLU A 138 4.01 -28.33 17.07
N LEU A 139 2.95 -28.89 16.49
CA LEU A 139 1.72 -28.15 16.18
C LEU A 139 0.48 -29.00 16.45
N PRO A 140 -0.67 -28.38 16.73
CA PRO A 140 -1.93 -29.11 16.85
C PRO A 140 -2.38 -29.60 15.47
N VAL A 141 -2.77 -30.84 15.37
CA VAL A 141 -3.29 -31.46 14.15
C VAL A 141 -4.68 -32.03 14.47
N PRO A 142 -5.75 -31.20 14.42
CA PRO A 142 -7.12 -31.65 14.58
C PRO A 142 -7.59 -32.45 13.36
N SER A 143 -8.87 -32.87 13.33
CA SER A 143 -9.42 -33.54 12.16
C SER A 143 -9.32 -32.65 10.91
N ILE A 144 -9.22 -33.26 9.73
CA ILE A 144 -9.04 -32.54 8.46
C ILE A 144 -10.21 -31.59 8.18
N GLU A 145 -11.44 -31.97 8.59
CA GLU A 145 -12.63 -31.12 8.47
C GLU A 145 -12.46 -29.83 9.28
N LYS A 146 -11.91 -29.94 10.50
CA LYS A 146 -11.66 -28.77 11.36
C LYS A 146 -10.55 -27.89 10.83
N GLN A 147 -9.48 -28.49 10.29
CA GLN A 147 -8.43 -27.72 9.61
C GLN A 147 -9.00 -26.93 8.43
N ARG A 148 -9.76 -27.59 7.54
CA ARG A 148 -10.39 -26.95 6.36
C ARG A 148 -11.45 -25.92 6.76
N GLU A 149 -12.14 -26.07 7.87
CA GLU A 149 -13.05 -25.05 8.42
C GLU A 149 -12.29 -23.77 8.78
N ILE A 150 -11.17 -23.89 9.53
CA ILE A 150 -10.33 -22.76 9.94
C ILE A 150 -9.70 -22.08 8.73
N VAL A 151 -9.24 -22.85 7.74
CA VAL A 151 -8.69 -22.33 6.48
C VAL A 151 -9.74 -21.52 5.73
N ARG A 152 -10.98 -22.04 5.60
CA ARG A 152 -12.06 -21.28 4.94
C ARG A 152 -12.36 -19.95 5.63
N GLU A 153 -12.43 -19.93 6.98
CA GLU A 153 -12.64 -18.69 7.72
C GLU A 153 -11.50 -17.67 7.45
N TYR A 154 -10.27 -18.15 7.41
CA TYR A 154 -9.10 -17.32 7.14
C TYR A 154 -9.11 -16.76 5.72
N ASN A 155 -9.43 -17.59 4.74
CA ASN A 155 -9.44 -17.21 3.32
C ASN A 155 -10.55 -16.21 3.02
N VAL A 156 -11.76 -16.37 3.57
CA VAL A 156 -12.85 -15.38 3.42
C VAL A 156 -12.39 -13.98 3.86
N VAL A 157 -11.64 -13.89 4.96
CA VAL A 157 -11.12 -12.60 5.44
C VAL A 157 -10.04 -12.05 4.49
N ASN A 158 -9.11 -12.88 4.04
CA ASN A 158 -8.07 -12.44 3.10
C ASN A 158 -8.65 -12.02 1.74
N ASP A 159 -9.61 -12.77 1.21
CA ASP A 159 -10.27 -12.46 -0.06
C ASP A 159 -11.01 -11.12 0.03
N ARG A 160 -11.63 -10.83 1.18
CA ARG A 160 -12.29 -9.55 1.41
C ARG A 160 -11.27 -8.40 1.48
N ILE A 161 -10.13 -8.58 2.15
CA ILE A 161 -9.05 -7.59 2.17
C ILE A 161 -8.54 -7.33 0.74
N ALA A 162 -8.25 -8.39 -0.01
CA ALA A 162 -7.77 -8.28 -1.39
C ALA A 162 -8.80 -7.59 -2.31
N LEU A 163 -10.09 -7.90 -2.14
CA LEU A 163 -11.16 -7.25 -2.89
C LEU A 163 -11.22 -5.74 -2.59
N ASN A 164 -11.13 -5.35 -1.33
CA ASN A 164 -11.13 -3.94 -0.94
C ASN A 164 -9.93 -3.18 -1.52
N GLU A 165 -8.75 -3.80 -1.55
CA GLU A 165 -7.55 -3.23 -2.18
C GLU A 165 -7.73 -3.06 -3.70
N GLN A 166 -8.29 -4.07 -4.38
CA GLN A 166 -8.61 -3.98 -5.80
C GLN A 166 -9.66 -2.91 -6.12
N LEU A 167 -10.71 -2.80 -5.29
CA LEU A 167 -11.74 -1.78 -5.47
C LEU A 167 -11.16 -0.38 -5.25
N THR A 168 -10.29 -0.19 -4.26
CA THR A 168 -9.58 1.08 -4.03
C THR A 168 -8.75 1.47 -5.24
N GLN A 169 -8.01 0.52 -5.83
CA GLN A 169 -7.22 0.77 -7.05
C GLN A 169 -8.12 1.12 -8.25
N LYS A 170 -9.26 0.44 -8.41
CA LYS A 170 -10.21 0.75 -9.49
C LYS A 170 -10.85 2.13 -9.34
N LEU A 171 -11.14 2.57 -8.10
CA LEU A 171 -11.61 3.94 -7.84
C LEU A 171 -10.55 4.97 -8.25
N GLU A 172 -9.30 4.69 -7.92
CA GLU A 172 -8.18 5.54 -8.32
C GLU A 172 -8.03 5.62 -9.84
N ASP A 173 -7.99 4.47 -10.52
CA ASP A 173 -7.87 4.41 -11.98
C ASP A 173 -9.02 5.18 -12.66
N THR A 174 -10.24 5.04 -12.10
CA THR A 174 -11.43 5.76 -12.60
C THR A 174 -11.29 7.27 -12.38
N ALA A 175 -10.80 7.70 -11.20
CA ALA A 175 -10.58 9.12 -10.93
C ALA A 175 -9.52 9.72 -11.88
N GLN A 176 -8.43 9.00 -12.11
CA GLN A 176 -7.38 9.42 -13.05
C GLN A 176 -7.91 9.50 -14.50
N ALA A 177 -8.76 8.56 -14.90
CA ALA A 177 -9.39 8.59 -16.23
C ALA A 177 -10.34 9.79 -16.38
N ILE A 178 -11.18 10.07 -15.38
CA ILE A 178 -12.06 11.24 -15.36
C ILE A 178 -11.23 12.52 -15.36
N TYR A 179 -10.16 12.58 -14.53
CA TYR A 179 -9.29 13.74 -14.49
C TYR A 179 -8.67 14.00 -15.86
N LYS A 180 -8.12 12.98 -16.50
CA LYS A 180 -7.55 13.08 -17.85
C LYS A 180 -8.58 13.56 -18.85
N GLN A 181 -9.74 12.92 -18.92
CA GLN A 181 -10.81 13.26 -19.85
C GLN A 181 -11.28 14.71 -19.70
N TRP A 182 -11.45 15.18 -18.45
CA TRP A 182 -12.04 16.51 -18.20
C TRP A 182 -11.01 17.65 -18.23
N PHE A 183 -9.79 17.42 -17.73
CA PHE A 183 -8.82 18.50 -17.47
C PHE A 183 -7.54 18.42 -18.32
N VAL A 184 -7.40 17.36 -19.11
CA VAL A 184 -6.30 17.21 -20.07
C VAL A 184 -6.83 17.16 -21.49
N ASP A 185 -7.82 16.32 -21.74
CA ASP A 185 -8.46 16.18 -23.05
C ASP A 185 -9.56 17.24 -23.27
N PHE A 186 -10.02 17.90 -22.18
CA PHE A 186 -11.08 18.93 -22.14
C PHE A 186 -12.45 18.45 -22.66
N GLU A 187 -12.74 17.18 -22.46
CA GLU A 187 -14.00 16.52 -22.85
C GLU A 187 -14.98 16.44 -21.67
N PHE A 188 -14.98 17.47 -20.81
CA PHE A 188 -15.97 17.57 -19.75
C PHE A 188 -17.37 17.85 -20.33
N PRO A 189 -18.47 17.40 -19.66
CA PRO A 189 -19.81 17.58 -20.17
C PRO A 189 -20.23 19.05 -20.11
N ILE A 190 -20.67 19.59 -21.24
CA ILE A 190 -21.19 20.95 -21.38
C ILE A 190 -22.35 21.13 -20.38
N SER A 191 -22.35 22.25 -19.65
CA SER A 191 -23.43 22.56 -18.73
C SER A 191 -24.64 23.10 -19.50
N LYS A 192 -25.83 23.00 -18.89
CA LYS A 192 -27.07 23.56 -19.44
C LYS A 192 -26.94 25.06 -19.64
N GLU A 193 -26.43 25.76 -18.63
CA GLU A 193 -26.27 27.21 -18.64
C GLU A 193 -25.38 27.69 -19.79
N TYR A 194 -24.26 26.95 -20.01
CA TYR A 194 -23.36 27.26 -21.14
C TYR A 194 -24.04 26.96 -22.49
N ALA A 195 -24.72 25.83 -22.64
CA ALA A 195 -25.42 25.46 -23.87
C ALA A 195 -26.51 26.48 -24.24
N GLU A 196 -27.26 26.94 -23.25
CA GLU A 196 -28.28 27.99 -23.42
C GLU A 196 -27.62 29.34 -23.77
N SER A 197 -26.50 29.72 -23.12
CA SER A 197 -25.84 31.00 -23.38
C SER A 197 -25.30 31.15 -24.80
N ILE A 198 -24.92 30.04 -25.44
CA ILE A 198 -24.44 30.01 -26.83
C ILE A 198 -25.57 29.70 -27.84
N GLY A 199 -26.81 29.60 -27.38
CA GLY A 199 -27.99 29.34 -28.22
C GLY A 199 -28.06 27.91 -28.80
N LYS A 200 -27.39 26.92 -28.16
CA LYS A 200 -27.31 25.53 -28.62
C LYS A 200 -27.65 24.56 -27.49
N PRO A 201 -28.92 24.55 -27.01
CA PRO A 201 -29.31 23.69 -25.87
C PRO A 201 -29.12 22.20 -26.14
N GLU A 202 -29.06 21.76 -27.39
CA GLU A 202 -28.79 20.38 -27.81
C GLU A 202 -27.36 19.90 -27.49
N LEU A 203 -26.46 20.80 -27.09
CA LEU A 203 -25.12 20.47 -26.67
C LEU A 203 -25.01 20.15 -25.17
N GLU A 204 -26.04 20.32 -24.37
CA GLU A 204 -26.04 19.94 -22.96
C GLU A 204 -25.59 18.49 -22.78
N GLY A 205 -24.64 18.26 -21.89
CA GLY A 205 -24.06 16.95 -21.58
C GLY A 205 -23.11 16.38 -22.62
N LYS A 206 -22.94 17.01 -23.78
CA LYS A 206 -21.95 16.58 -24.78
C LYS A 206 -20.54 17.00 -24.37
N PRO A 207 -19.49 16.25 -24.84
CA PRO A 207 -18.08 16.59 -24.56
C PRO A 207 -17.75 18.01 -25.10
N TYR A 208 -17.05 18.82 -24.29
CA TYR A 208 -16.80 20.22 -24.60
C TYR A 208 -15.98 20.43 -25.88
N LYS A 209 -14.75 19.92 -25.92
CA LYS A 209 -13.82 20.15 -27.03
C LYS A 209 -14.31 19.57 -28.34
N SER A 210 -14.76 18.30 -28.36
CA SER A 210 -15.28 17.62 -29.55
C SER A 210 -16.56 18.24 -30.09
N SER A 211 -17.33 18.94 -29.26
CA SER A 211 -18.54 19.65 -29.66
C SER A 211 -18.31 21.09 -30.09
N GLY A 212 -17.06 21.49 -30.29
CA GLY A 212 -16.67 22.82 -30.76
C GLY A 212 -16.59 23.89 -29.64
N GLY A 213 -16.28 23.48 -28.41
CA GLY A 213 -15.98 24.40 -27.31
C GLY A 213 -14.80 25.31 -27.63
N GLU A 214 -14.92 26.59 -27.27
CA GLU A 214 -13.90 27.59 -27.56
C GLU A 214 -12.62 27.35 -26.75
N MET A 215 -11.48 27.29 -27.45
CA MET A 215 -10.16 27.02 -26.88
C MET A 215 -9.23 28.20 -27.10
N LYS A 216 -8.35 28.48 -26.13
CA LYS A 216 -7.26 29.44 -26.24
C LYS A 216 -5.93 28.87 -25.79
N TYR A 217 -4.85 29.33 -26.37
CA TYR A 217 -3.50 28.98 -25.91
C TYR A 217 -3.21 29.61 -24.54
N SER A 218 -2.76 28.79 -23.60
CA SER A 218 -2.30 29.23 -22.28
C SER A 218 -0.76 29.20 -22.27
N GLU A 219 -0.13 30.35 -22.10
CA GLU A 219 1.34 30.45 -21.96
C GLU A 219 1.82 29.75 -20.69
N ASP A 220 1.06 29.84 -19.59
CA ASP A 220 1.41 29.24 -18.30
C ASP A 220 1.43 27.69 -18.33
N LEU A 221 0.62 27.08 -19.21
CA LEU A 221 0.49 25.62 -19.35
C LEU A 221 1.10 25.11 -20.68
N GLU A 222 1.59 26.00 -21.53
CA GLU A 222 2.16 25.69 -22.84
C GLU A 222 1.25 24.81 -23.73
N ARG A 223 -0.09 24.98 -23.59
CA ARG A 223 -1.10 24.22 -24.34
C ARG A 223 -2.42 24.97 -24.48
N ASP A 224 -3.27 24.50 -25.39
CA ASP A 224 -4.65 25.00 -25.51
C ASP A 224 -5.48 24.57 -24.28
N THR A 225 -6.28 25.51 -23.75
CA THR A 225 -7.22 25.32 -22.67
C THR A 225 -8.57 25.92 -23.04
N PRO A 226 -9.68 25.51 -22.42
CA PRO A 226 -10.98 26.19 -22.59
C PRO A 226 -10.83 27.69 -22.35
N GLU A 227 -11.43 28.51 -23.20
CA GLU A 227 -11.23 29.98 -23.19
C GLU A 227 -11.57 30.60 -21.81
N ALA A 228 -12.61 30.10 -21.14
CA ALA A 228 -13.04 30.55 -19.82
C ALA A 228 -12.09 30.16 -18.66
N TRP A 229 -11.12 29.25 -18.91
CA TRP A 229 -10.25 28.75 -17.86
C TRP A 229 -8.95 29.56 -17.80
N GLY A 230 -8.52 29.83 -16.58
CA GLY A 230 -7.20 30.37 -16.27
C GLY A 230 -6.39 29.39 -15.43
N VAL A 231 -5.28 29.84 -14.94
CA VAL A 231 -4.44 29.12 -13.96
C VAL A 231 -4.26 29.98 -12.71
N VAL A 232 -4.13 29.32 -11.58
CA VAL A 232 -3.80 29.96 -10.31
C VAL A 232 -2.77 29.10 -9.57
N PRO A 233 -1.87 29.70 -8.79
CA PRO A 233 -0.98 28.93 -7.95
C PRO A 233 -1.77 28.22 -6.83
N ILE A 234 -1.34 27.04 -6.42
CA ILE A 234 -2.02 26.25 -5.36
C ILE A 234 -2.27 27.07 -4.11
N LYS A 235 -1.35 27.97 -3.73
CA LYS A 235 -1.53 28.88 -2.58
C LYS A 235 -2.78 29.77 -2.68
N SER A 236 -3.26 30.07 -3.88
CA SER A 236 -4.49 30.85 -4.12
C SER A 236 -5.72 29.96 -4.19
N PHE A 237 -5.56 28.71 -4.60
CA PHE A 237 -6.62 27.70 -4.61
C PHE A 237 -6.93 27.17 -3.21
N ALA A 238 -5.88 26.82 -2.43
CA ALA A 238 -6.01 26.40 -1.05
C ALA A 238 -6.39 27.57 -0.13
N LYS A 239 -7.15 27.29 0.91
CA LYS A 239 -7.48 28.26 1.98
C LYS A 239 -6.25 28.55 2.84
N GLU A 240 -5.48 27.53 3.15
CA GLU A 240 -4.30 27.61 4.00
C GLU A 240 -3.31 26.50 3.68
N MET A 241 -2.01 26.83 3.73
CA MET A 241 -0.91 25.87 3.56
C MET A 241 0.11 26.00 4.70
N LYS A 242 0.43 24.88 5.35
CA LYS A 242 1.35 24.84 6.49
C LYS A 242 2.27 23.62 6.40
N SER A 243 3.44 23.71 7.03
CA SER A 243 4.27 22.53 7.31
C SER A 243 3.99 22.04 8.73
N GLY A 244 4.17 20.75 8.94
CA GLY A 244 4.04 20.12 10.25
C GLY A 244 5.20 20.42 11.18
N GLY A 245 5.25 19.72 12.30
CA GLY A 245 6.30 19.82 13.29
C GLY A 245 6.48 18.51 14.06
N THR A 246 7.68 18.33 14.62
CA THR A 246 8.02 17.13 15.39
C THR A 246 8.32 17.55 16.84
N PRO A 247 7.56 17.04 17.82
CA PRO A 247 7.93 17.17 19.22
C PRO A 247 9.30 16.54 19.50
N LYS A 248 10.00 16.99 20.53
CA LYS A 248 11.30 16.42 20.88
C LYS A 248 11.16 14.93 21.17
N ARG A 249 11.97 14.10 20.49
CA ARG A 249 11.91 12.63 20.58
C ARG A 249 12.42 12.08 21.90
N ASP A 250 13.31 12.79 22.56
CA ASP A 250 13.90 12.45 23.86
C ASP A 250 12.99 12.74 25.06
N VAL A 251 11.86 13.41 24.85
CA VAL A 251 10.85 13.66 25.89
C VAL A 251 9.75 12.62 25.76
N GLU A 252 9.85 11.56 26.58
CA GLU A 252 8.96 10.41 26.54
C GLU A 252 7.49 10.79 26.75
N GLU A 253 7.20 11.77 27.61
CA GLU A 253 5.86 12.29 27.90
C GLU A 253 5.14 12.85 26.68
N TYR A 254 5.87 13.24 25.63
CA TYR A 254 5.27 13.72 24.38
C TYR A 254 4.74 12.58 23.50
N TRP A 255 5.19 11.33 23.74
CA TRP A 255 4.94 10.18 22.84
C TRP A 255 4.17 9.03 23.50
N ASN A 256 4.00 9.05 24.83
CA ASN A 256 3.35 7.98 25.59
C ASN A 256 1.83 8.17 25.76
N SER A 257 1.16 8.67 24.72
CA SER A 257 -0.30 8.83 24.73
C SER A 257 -0.89 8.48 23.36
N LYS A 258 -2.21 8.45 23.30
CA LYS A 258 -2.97 8.32 22.05
C LYS A 258 -3.90 9.53 21.83
N ASP A 259 -3.49 10.72 22.26
CA ASP A 259 -4.35 11.90 22.20
C ASP A 259 -4.47 12.43 20.79
N VAL A 260 -3.35 12.61 20.08
CA VAL A 260 -3.32 13.22 18.76
C VAL A 260 -2.55 12.32 17.79
N PRO A 261 -3.19 11.80 16.74
CA PRO A 261 -2.51 11.08 15.66
C PRO A 261 -1.40 11.94 15.06
N TRP A 262 -0.19 11.39 14.89
CA TRP A 262 0.96 12.09 14.33
C TRP A 262 1.61 11.29 13.23
N LEU A 263 1.58 11.84 12.00
CA LEU A 263 1.97 11.18 10.78
C LEU A 263 3.43 11.46 10.41
N LYS A 264 4.15 10.41 10.05
CA LYS A 264 5.43 10.51 9.35
C LYS A 264 5.21 10.69 7.85
N THR A 265 6.20 11.22 7.18
CA THR A 265 6.19 11.38 5.72
C THR A 265 5.93 10.07 4.98
N GLY A 266 6.43 8.94 5.51
CA GLY A 266 6.22 7.60 4.90
C GLY A 266 4.76 7.12 4.90
N GLU A 267 3.91 7.67 5.76
CA GLU A 267 2.48 7.36 5.80
C GLU A 267 1.68 8.15 4.75
N VAL A 268 2.28 9.19 4.17
CA VAL A 268 1.71 9.96 3.06
C VAL A 268 2.09 9.24 1.75
N ALA A 269 1.36 8.19 1.44
CA ALA A 269 1.72 7.19 0.42
C ALA A 269 0.62 7.03 -0.65
N ASN A 270 0.13 8.15 -1.21
CA ASN A 270 -0.93 8.19 -2.20
C ASN A 270 -2.22 7.49 -1.71
N CYS A 271 -2.64 7.77 -0.49
CA CYS A 271 -3.71 7.06 0.18
C CYS A 271 -4.68 7.99 0.94
N VAL A 272 -5.82 7.42 1.30
CA VAL A 272 -6.75 8.01 2.27
C VAL A 272 -6.29 7.60 3.67
N ILE A 273 -6.04 8.58 4.53
CA ILE A 273 -5.44 8.39 5.86
C ILE A 273 -6.55 8.45 6.91
N THR A 274 -6.79 7.35 7.60
CA THR A 274 -7.83 7.20 8.61
C THR A 274 -7.30 7.07 10.04
N ASP A 275 -6.00 6.85 10.19
CA ASP A 275 -5.30 6.70 11.46
C ASP A 275 -3.80 6.98 11.26
N ALA A 276 -3.00 6.94 12.33
CA ALA A 276 -1.55 7.11 12.33
C ALA A 276 -0.85 5.96 13.08
N GLU A 277 0.40 5.67 12.69
CA GLU A 277 1.22 4.70 13.41
C GLU A 277 1.68 5.20 14.77
N GLU A 278 1.91 6.52 14.90
CA GLU A 278 2.36 7.17 16.12
C GLU A 278 1.35 8.22 16.57
N TYR A 279 1.42 8.53 17.85
CA TYR A 279 0.59 9.56 18.48
C TYR A 279 1.45 10.46 19.35
N ILE A 280 1.00 11.70 19.54
CA ILE A 280 1.60 12.64 20.48
C ILE A 280 0.58 13.02 21.55
N SER A 281 1.09 13.37 22.74
CA SER A 281 0.26 13.89 23.81
C SER A 281 -0.17 15.34 23.55
N GLU A 282 -1.23 15.80 24.21
CA GLU A 282 -1.61 17.21 24.20
C GLU A 282 -0.46 18.11 24.67
N LEU A 283 0.36 17.63 25.61
CA LEU A 283 1.54 18.34 26.08
C LEU A 283 2.57 18.46 24.95
N GLY A 284 2.86 17.37 24.23
CA GLY A 284 3.78 17.37 23.09
C GLY A 284 3.29 18.28 21.96
N LEU A 285 1.97 18.34 21.72
CA LEU A 285 1.38 19.28 20.78
C LEU A 285 1.58 20.73 21.22
N LYS A 286 1.32 21.04 22.49
CA LYS A 286 1.39 22.39 23.06
C LYS A 286 2.82 22.94 23.12
N GLU A 287 3.81 22.09 23.43
CA GLU A 287 5.20 22.48 23.65
C GLU A 287 6.10 22.31 22.42
N SER A 288 5.49 22.07 21.28
CA SER A 288 6.23 21.90 20.01
C SER A 288 5.66 22.75 18.88
N SER A 289 6.31 22.66 17.71
CA SER A 289 5.81 23.27 16.46
C SER A 289 4.74 22.42 15.75
N ALA A 290 4.37 21.26 16.28
CA ALA A 290 3.33 20.41 15.71
C ALA A 290 1.98 21.14 15.68
N LYS A 291 1.20 20.85 14.64
CA LYS A 291 -0.13 21.46 14.46
C LYS A 291 -1.10 20.36 14.02
N VAL A 292 -2.30 20.39 14.55
CA VAL A 292 -3.40 19.52 14.11
C VAL A 292 -4.04 20.10 12.86
N TYR A 293 -4.21 19.26 11.87
CA TYR A 293 -4.92 19.56 10.64
C TYR A 293 -6.29 18.88 10.64
N PRO A 294 -7.34 19.55 10.18
CA PRO A 294 -8.69 19.00 10.16
C PRO A 294 -8.82 17.90 9.09
N LYS A 295 -9.89 17.11 9.21
CA LYS A 295 -10.33 16.22 8.13
C LYS A 295 -10.47 16.97 6.82
N ASN A 296 -10.27 16.25 5.71
CA ASN A 296 -10.28 16.77 4.33
C ASN A 296 -9.11 17.71 4.02
N THR A 297 -8.02 17.65 4.79
CA THR A 297 -6.76 18.28 4.43
C THR A 297 -5.99 17.37 3.47
N VAL A 298 -5.45 17.93 2.39
CA VAL A 298 -4.52 17.24 1.49
C VAL A 298 -3.10 17.42 2.04
N LEU A 299 -2.37 16.32 2.15
CA LEU A 299 -0.96 16.31 2.56
C LEU A 299 -0.08 15.98 1.36
N MET A 300 1.11 16.57 1.28
CA MET A 300 2.15 16.19 0.34
C MET A 300 3.47 15.98 1.06
N ALA A 301 4.13 14.86 0.78
CA ALA A 301 5.47 14.57 1.25
C ALA A 301 6.50 15.42 0.50
N MET A 302 7.24 16.28 1.22
CA MET A 302 8.25 17.18 0.64
C MET A 302 9.61 16.50 0.48
N TYR A 303 9.92 15.53 1.34
CA TYR A 303 11.21 14.83 1.40
C TYR A 303 11.02 13.32 1.34
N GLY A 304 12.09 12.61 1.05
CA GLY A 304 12.18 11.16 1.07
C GLY A 304 12.92 10.63 -0.15
N ASP A 305 13.81 9.66 0.07
CA ASP A 305 14.60 9.05 -0.98
C ASP A 305 13.70 8.18 -1.88
N GLY A 306 13.76 8.42 -3.18
CA GLY A 306 13.15 7.61 -4.23
C GLY A 306 11.64 7.71 -4.33
N LYS A 307 10.86 7.04 -3.48
CA LYS A 307 9.42 6.84 -3.72
C LYS A 307 8.47 7.73 -2.91
N THR A 308 8.93 8.40 -1.85
CA THR A 308 8.04 9.13 -0.92
C THR A 308 7.81 10.57 -1.35
N LYS A 309 8.86 11.24 -1.88
CA LYS A 309 8.79 12.64 -2.32
C LYS A 309 7.68 12.86 -3.35
N GLY A 310 6.83 13.84 -3.13
CA GLY A 310 5.71 14.19 -4.01
C GLY A 310 4.45 13.32 -3.85
N GLN A 311 4.50 12.26 -3.04
CA GLN A 311 3.29 11.51 -2.74
C GLN A 311 2.32 12.31 -1.90
N VAL A 312 1.04 12.05 -2.07
CA VAL A 312 -0.04 12.78 -1.42
C VAL A 312 -0.90 11.87 -0.55
N GLY A 313 -1.46 12.44 0.52
CA GLY A 313 -2.42 11.78 1.39
C GLY A 313 -3.68 12.65 1.56
N PHE A 314 -4.82 12.02 1.75
CA PHE A 314 -6.07 12.70 2.05
C PHE A 314 -6.52 12.37 3.47
N LEU A 315 -6.52 13.36 4.37
CA LEU A 315 -6.87 13.15 5.77
C LEU A 315 -8.38 12.90 5.97
N ARG A 316 -8.72 11.79 6.63
CA ARG A 316 -10.07 11.48 7.11
C ARG A 316 -10.12 11.38 8.64
N VAL A 317 -9.06 11.74 9.29
CA VAL A 317 -8.89 11.94 10.74
C VAL A 317 -8.24 13.29 10.99
N GLU A 318 -8.47 13.88 12.15
CA GLU A 318 -7.68 15.02 12.58
C GLU A 318 -6.30 14.53 13.03
N ALA A 319 -5.24 15.08 12.46
CA ALA A 319 -3.88 14.59 12.70
C ALA A 319 -2.84 15.71 12.62
N ALA A 320 -1.76 15.55 13.36
CA ALA A 320 -0.53 16.32 13.18
C ALA A 320 0.43 15.57 12.23
N THR A 321 1.44 16.27 11.73
CA THR A 321 2.47 15.69 10.85
C THR A 321 3.85 16.20 11.21
N ASN A 322 4.89 15.51 10.74
CA ASN A 322 6.25 16.04 10.81
C ASN A 322 6.45 17.23 9.87
N GLN A 323 7.58 17.92 10.02
CA GLN A 323 7.92 19.11 9.21
C GLN A 323 8.16 18.81 7.72
N ALA A 324 8.31 17.55 7.34
CA ALA A 324 8.52 17.12 5.96
C ALA A 324 7.22 16.92 5.16
N CYS A 325 6.07 17.22 5.77
CA CYS A 325 4.77 17.23 5.11
C CYS A 325 4.28 18.68 4.91
N CYS A 326 3.80 18.97 3.71
CA CYS A 326 3.04 20.18 3.40
C CYS A 326 1.55 19.87 3.47
N SER A 327 0.81 20.58 4.34
CA SER A 327 -0.64 20.50 4.42
C SER A 327 -1.29 21.57 3.58
N MET A 328 -2.36 21.21 2.88
CA MET A 328 -3.16 22.07 2.02
C MET A 328 -4.63 21.94 2.40
N GLN A 329 -5.15 22.93 3.09
CA GLN A 329 -6.55 22.98 3.49
C GLN A 329 -7.33 23.73 2.40
N CYS A 330 -8.43 23.16 1.91
CA CYS A 330 -9.33 23.78 0.96
C CYS A 330 -10.58 24.34 1.64
N LYS A 331 -11.40 25.08 0.88
CA LYS A 331 -12.64 25.67 1.40
C LYS A 331 -13.72 24.64 1.72
N ASN A 332 -13.75 23.55 0.96
CA ASN A 332 -14.70 22.45 1.09
C ASN A 332 -14.06 21.14 0.60
N VAL A 333 -14.77 20.03 0.80
CA VAL A 333 -14.30 18.68 0.43
C VAL A 333 -14.19 18.48 -1.08
N LYS A 334 -15.02 19.14 -1.89
CA LYS A 334 -14.97 19.05 -3.36
C LYS A 334 -13.68 19.66 -3.89
N ASP A 335 -13.32 20.87 -3.43
CA ASP A 335 -12.05 21.52 -3.78
C ASP A 335 -10.85 20.66 -3.31
N ALA A 336 -10.92 20.09 -2.10
CA ALA A 336 -9.84 19.24 -1.57
C ALA A 336 -9.68 17.96 -2.38
N SER A 337 -10.78 17.29 -2.75
CA SER A 337 -10.73 16.08 -3.57
C SER A 337 -10.22 16.34 -4.98
N PHE A 338 -10.60 17.47 -5.58
CA PHE A 338 -10.07 17.93 -6.87
C PHE A 338 -8.55 18.15 -6.78
N LEU A 339 -8.09 18.90 -5.76
CA LEU A 339 -6.65 19.12 -5.53
C LEU A 339 -5.88 17.82 -5.33
N TYR A 340 -6.42 16.88 -4.56
CA TYR A 340 -5.81 15.57 -4.32
C TYR A 340 -5.57 14.81 -5.63
N TYR A 341 -6.58 14.68 -6.49
CA TYR A 341 -6.45 13.98 -7.77
C TYR A 341 -5.61 14.76 -8.79
N TYR A 342 -5.64 16.10 -8.76
CA TYR A 342 -4.72 16.93 -9.53
C TYR A 342 -3.26 16.60 -9.22
N LEU A 343 -2.91 16.60 -7.93
CA LEU A 343 -1.54 16.34 -7.48
C LEU A 343 -1.08 14.91 -7.81
N ARG A 344 -1.97 13.95 -7.70
CA ARG A 344 -1.69 12.55 -8.08
C ARG A 344 -1.49 12.38 -9.57
N PHE A 345 -2.33 12.99 -10.38
CA PHE A 345 -2.21 12.92 -11.84
C PHE A 345 -0.89 13.53 -12.31
N ASN A 346 -0.52 14.67 -11.77
CA ASN A 346 0.68 15.42 -12.17
C ASN A 346 1.94 15.03 -11.37
N TYR A 347 1.92 13.93 -10.63
CA TYR A 347 3.02 13.49 -9.77
C TYR A 347 4.38 13.51 -10.44
N GLN A 348 4.48 12.93 -11.66
CA GLN A 348 5.75 12.84 -12.40
C GLN A 348 6.30 14.21 -12.77
N GLU A 349 5.45 15.13 -13.17
CA GLU A 349 5.82 16.49 -13.53
C GLU A 349 6.27 17.29 -12.30
N ILE A 350 5.51 17.19 -11.20
CA ILE A 350 5.83 17.85 -9.94
C ILE A 350 7.19 17.37 -9.40
N VAL A 351 7.46 16.08 -9.43
CA VAL A 351 8.74 15.53 -8.97
C VAL A 351 9.89 15.94 -9.88
N ARG A 352 9.69 15.97 -11.21
CA ARG A 352 10.70 16.43 -12.18
C ARG A 352 11.05 17.91 -12.00
N SER A 353 10.08 18.77 -11.73
CA SER A 353 10.31 20.20 -11.48
C SER A 353 11.20 20.45 -10.26
N ALA A 354 11.20 19.54 -9.28
CA ALA A 354 12.10 19.60 -8.13
C ALA A 354 13.54 19.17 -8.43
N ILE A 355 13.78 18.35 -9.47
CA ILE A 355 15.11 17.84 -9.82
C ILE A 355 15.94 18.87 -10.63
N GLY A 356 15.27 19.78 -11.34
CA GLY A 356 15.92 20.83 -12.15
C GLY A 356 16.48 22.03 -11.36
N GLY A 357 16.24 22.09 -10.05
CA GLY A 357 16.71 23.16 -9.17
C GLY A 357 17.93 22.77 -8.31
N ALA A 358 18.54 23.76 -7.66
CA ALA A 358 19.69 23.57 -6.76
C ALA A 358 19.36 22.76 -5.48
N GLN A 359 18.10 22.34 -5.28
CA GLN A 359 17.64 21.54 -4.16
C GLN A 359 16.89 20.30 -4.66
N GLU A 360 17.36 19.12 -4.28
CA GLU A 360 16.76 17.83 -4.64
C GLU A 360 15.38 17.56 -3.98
N ASN A 361 14.88 18.46 -3.13
CA ASN A 361 13.67 18.31 -2.36
C ASN A 361 12.57 19.29 -2.80
N LEU A 362 11.30 18.85 -2.64
CA LEU A 362 10.15 19.74 -2.76
C LEU A 362 10.11 20.67 -1.55
N SER A 363 10.29 21.98 -1.76
CA SER A 363 10.04 22.94 -0.70
C SER A 363 8.57 23.35 -0.67
N LYS A 364 8.09 23.82 0.50
CA LYS A 364 6.74 24.38 0.60
C LYS A 364 6.52 25.49 -0.43
N GLY A 365 7.51 26.37 -0.63
CA GLY A 365 7.41 27.46 -1.62
C GLY A 365 7.29 26.98 -3.07
N LEU A 366 7.91 25.85 -3.43
CA LEU A 366 7.67 25.23 -4.75
C LEU A 366 6.25 24.75 -4.88
N ILE A 367 5.72 24.03 -3.87
CA ILE A 367 4.35 23.52 -3.88
C ILE A 367 3.33 24.65 -3.95
N GLU A 368 3.54 25.74 -3.21
CA GLU A 368 2.70 26.93 -3.20
C GLU A 368 2.54 27.56 -4.59
N ASN A 369 3.57 27.48 -5.41
CA ASN A 369 3.63 28.11 -6.73
C ASN A 369 3.35 27.13 -7.89
N ILE A 370 3.01 25.88 -7.65
CA ILE A 370 2.51 24.98 -8.69
C ILE A 370 1.21 25.56 -9.24
N ASN A 371 1.13 25.72 -10.58
CA ASN A 371 -0.06 26.21 -11.25
C ASN A 371 -1.11 25.12 -11.39
N ILE A 372 -2.34 25.38 -10.94
CA ILE A 372 -3.52 24.52 -11.10
C ILE A 372 -4.56 25.24 -11.96
N LEU A 373 -5.30 24.49 -12.76
CA LEU A 373 -6.43 25.03 -13.52
C LEU A 373 -7.46 25.67 -12.59
N ASN A 374 -7.80 26.93 -12.88
CA ASN A 374 -8.90 27.64 -12.22
C ASN A 374 -10.20 27.28 -12.93
N VAL A 375 -10.76 26.17 -12.53
CA VAL A 375 -11.95 25.56 -13.11
C VAL A 375 -13.21 26.12 -12.45
N ASP A 376 -14.30 26.18 -13.20
CA ASP A 376 -15.61 26.54 -12.65
C ASP A 376 -15.98 25.62 -11.47
N LYS A 377 -16.48 26.23 -10.41
CA LYS A 377 -16.90 25.51 -9.19
C LYS A 377 -18.03 24.53 -9.46
N ASP A 378 -18.94 24.85 -10.38
CA ASP A 378 -20.04 23.95 -10.71
C ASP A 378 -19.52 22.68 -11.39
N LEU A 379 -18.47 22.79 -12.21
CA LEU A 379 -17.81 21.62 -12.77
C LEU A 379 -17.12 20.78 -11.69
N ILE A 380 -16.41 21.41 -10.75
CA ILE A 380 -15.79 20.71 -9.61
C ILE A 380 -16.86 20.00 -8.75
N ASN A 381 -18.01 20.65 -8.51
CA ASN A 381 -19.12 20.08 -7.73
C ASN A 381 -19.74 18.84 -8.40
N ARG A 382 -19.69 18.75 -9.73
CA ARG A 382 -20.21 17.59 -10.51
C ARG A 382 -19.26 16.39 -10.49
N LEU A 383 -17.99 16.55 -10.11
CA LEU A 383 -17.03 15.47 -10.00
C LEU A 383 -17.42 14.48 -8.88
N PRO A 384 -17.25 13.18 -9.10
CA PRO A 384 -17.51 12.16 -8.08
C PRO A 384 -16.33 11.93 -7.09
N PHE A 385 -15.30 12.76 -7.12
CA PHE A 385 -14.03 12.55 -6.43
C PHE A 385 -14.17 12.44 -4.92
N ASP A 386 -15.02 13.25 -4.29
CA ASP A 386 -15.33 13.15 -2.86
C ASP A 386 -15.96 11.79 -2.52
N LYS A 387 -16.82 11.25 -3.41
CA LYS A 387 -17.43 9.92 -3.22
C LYS A 387 -16.43 8.79 -3.36
N PHE A 388 -15.46 8.92 -4.26
CA PHE A 388 -14.37 7.94 -4.38
C PHE A 388 -13.50 7.91 -3.11
N ILE A 389 -13.24 9.08 -2.51
CA ILE A 389 -12.55 9.18 -1.23
C ILE A 389 -13.38 8.57 -0.10
N ASP A 390 -14.72 8.83 -0.04
CA ASP A 390 -15.62 8.22 0.94
C ASP A 390 -15.59 6.68 0.85
N CYS A 391 -15.65 6.13 -0.36
CA CYS A 391 -15.56 4.68 -0.58
C CYS A 391 -14.20 4.13 -0.14
N SER A 392 -13.10 4.79 -0.53
CA SER A 392 -11.75 4.39 -0.15
C SER A 392 -11.55 4.42 1.37
N GLU A 393 -12.08 5.44 2.07
CA GLU A 393 -12.09 5.50 3.53
C GLU A 393 -12.76 4.27 4.15
N ASN A 394 -13.94 3.88 3.63
CA ASN A 394 -14.67 2.72 4.13
C ASN A 394 -13.87 1.43 3.93
N TYR A 395 -13.24 1.23 2.76
CA TYR A 395 -12.41 0.05 2.50
C TYR A 395 -11.16 0.01 3.40
N VAL A 396 -10.51 1.16 3.64
CA VAL A 396 -9.37 1.24 4.57
C VAL A 396 -9.80 0.85 5.99
N LYS A 397 -10.90 1.41 6.48
CA LYS A 397 -11.43 1.10 7.82
C LYS A 397 -11.84 -0.36 7.95
N GLU A 398 -12.54 -0.91 6.95
CA GLU A 398 -12.90 -2.32 6.92
C GLU A 398 -11.65 -3.20 6.96
N ASN A 399 -10.62 -2.87 6.18
CA ASN A 399 -9.37 -3.63 6.16
C ASN A 399 -8.62 -3.61 7.51
N ILE A 400 -8.71 -2.55 8.29
CA ILE A 400 -8.15 -2.50 9.65
C ILE A 400 -8.84 -3.54 10.54
N VAL A 401 -10.17 -3.59 10.50
CA VAL A 401 -10.96 -4.57 11.28
C VAL A 401 -10.70 -6.00 10.81
N LEU A 402 -10.67 -6.22 9.48
CA LEU A 402 -10.41 -7.53 8.88
C LEU A 402 -8.99 -8.04 9.23
N LYS A 403 -7.98 -7.18 9.22
CA LYS A 403 -6.62 -7.54 9.63
C LYS A 403 -6.58 -7.98 11.11
N THR A 404 -7.31 -7.29 11.98
CA THR A 404 -7.45 -7.69 13.39
C THR A 404 -8.15 -9.05 13.51
N LEU A 405 -9.24 -9.26 12.77
CA LEU A 405 -9.96 -10.54 12.75
C LEU A 405 -9.06 -11.68 12.25
N ARG A 406 -8.27 -11.43 11.22
CA ARG A 406 -7.31 -12.39 10.68
C ARG A 406 -6.31 -12.87 11.74
N GLU A 407 -5.78 -11.96 12.57
CA GLU A 407 -4.88 -12.33 13.67
C GLU A 407 -5.60 -13.20 14.73
N VAL A 408 -6.88 -12.92 15.02
CA VAL A 408 -7.68 -13.76 15.92
C VAL A 408 -7.88 -15.15 15.35
N ILE A 409 -8.13 -15.28 14.03
CA ILE A 409 -8.29 -16.59 13.38
C ILE A 409 -6.95 -17.36 13.41
N LEU A 410 -5.81 -16.69 13.17
CA LEU A 410 -4.49 -17.33 13.30
C LEU A 410 -4.25 -17.90 14.70
N GLN A 411 -4.77 -17.27 15.75
CA GLN A 411 -4.68 -17.81 17.11
C GLN A 411 -5.53 -19.06 17.32
N LYS A 412 -6.62 -19.28 16.57
CA LYS A 412 -7.42 -20.52 16.64
C LYS A 412 -6.58 -21.75 16.31
N VAL A 413 -5.61 -21.62 15.38
CA VAL A 413 -4.72 -22.71 14.98
C VAL A 413 -3.95 -23.30 16.17
N SER A 414 -3.62 -22.51 17.20
CA SER A 414 -2.94 -23.02 18.40
C SER A 414 -3.87 -23.62 19.45
N LYS A 415 -5.17 -23.44 19.30
CA LYS A 415 -6.18 -23.91 20.26
C LYS A 415 -6.98 -25.10 19.72
N ALA A 416 -6.77 -25.45 18.44
CA ALA A 416 -7.48 -26.49 17.71
C ALA A 416 -7.12 -27.94 18.12
#